data_ae4f3708f8a6685dab31c4f5bfb81384
#
_entry.id   ae4f3708f8a6685dab31c4f5bfb81384
#
_cell.length_a   1.000
_cell.length_b   1.000
_cell.length_c   1.000
_cell.angle_alpha   90.00
_cell.angle_beta   90.00
_cell.angle_gamma   90.00
#
_symmetry.space_group_name_H-M   'P 1'
#
loop_
_entity.id
_entity.type
_entity.pdbx_description
1 polymer ?
#
loop_
_entity_poly.entity_id
_entity_poly.type
_entity_poly.pdbx_seq_one_letter_code
_entity_poly.pdbx_strand_id
1 'polypeptide(L)'
;MFLKKVMELPSKLGNPSSFDRLVICVDRLTKENVSMFYGMVVRLGINSRQLTVIDRKESFYYFALNQDKSLWLHDVVMFMQKKESIFFYSLKRDLRTTPQVVSIDESISYTLDKNDKDKSFLDIINESFKNQIISTVFLVGDTFAEGWMKQSVALLCKGRRVFMGNNLFTKGACYAAATRDREAEWPFVYMGENEMKFNLSLKVHDKGELSFYNLISAGSNWFESKGQCEVIISGSYEVDFWKQLPKSREAKIETLRLTDMPPRPDRATRIRITATPVSDDRIDIEIKDLGFGEIFMSSGKVWHYEMTM
;
A
#
# COMPACT_ATOMS: atom_id res chain seq x y z
N MET A 1 -22.71 14.32 6.76
CA MET A 1 -23.38 15.26 5.84
C MET A 1 -22.57 15.57 4.57
N PHE A 2 -21.28 15.92 4.66
CA PHE A 2 -20.43 16.25 3.50
C PHE A 2 -20.28 15.07 2.51
N LEU A 3 -19.83 13.89 2.96
CA LEU A 3 -19.63 12.71 2.11
C LEU A 3 -20.91 12.32 1.35
N LYS A 4 -22.07 12.35 2.01
CA LYS A 4 -23.36 12.09 1.36
C LYS A 4 -23.61 13.03 0.19
N LYS A 5 -23.36 14.34 0.39
CA LYS A 5 -23.53 15.35 -0.69
C LYS A 5 -22.56 15.12 -1.85
N VAL A 6 -21.29 14.77 -1.55
CA VAL A 6 -20.30 14.47 -2.59
C VAL A 6 -20.73 13.26 -3.41
N MET A 7 -21.27 12.22 -2.77
CA MET A 7 -21.77 11.03 -3.46
C MET A 7 -23.02 11.27 -4.29
N GLU A 8 -23.81 12.29 -3.96
CA GLU A 8 -24.99 12.71 -4.75
C GLU A 8 -24.61 13.49 -6.02
N LEU A 9 -23.40 14.08 -6.11
CA LEU A 9 -22.96 14.84 -7.28
C LEU A 9 -22.96 14.05 -8.59
N PRO A 10 -22.50 12.77 -8.63
CA PRO A 10 -22.54 11.97 -9.86
C PRO A 10 -23.92 11.46 -10.25
N SER A 11 -25.01 11.83 -9.56
CA SER A 11 -26.37 11.34 -9.81
C SER A 11 -26.83 11.49 -11.27
N LYS A 12 -26.28 12.46 -12.01
CA LYS A 12 -26.51 12.65 -13.45
C LYS A 12 -25.82 11.59 -14.32
N LEU A 13 -24.83 10.87 -13.78
CA LEU A 13 -24.03 9.85 -14.48
C LEU A 13 -24.52 8.44 -14.16
N GLY A 14 -25.35 8.28 -13.14
CA GLY A 14 -25.85 6.99 -12.68
C GLY A 14 -26.43 7.04 -11.27
N ASN A 15 -26.92 5.91 -10.78
CA ASN A 15 -27.42 5.81 -9.41
C ASN A 15 -26.21 5.79 -8.42
N PRO A 16 -26.09 6.77 -7.51
CA PRO A 16 -24.97 6.82 -6.55
C PRO A 16 -24.90 5.60 -5.62
N SER A 17 -25.97 4.82 -5.50
CA SER A 17 -26.00 3.59 -4.68
C SER A 17 -25.52 2.34 -5.43
N SER A 18 -25.20 2.43 -6.71
CA SER A 18 -24.81 1.30 -7.58
C SER A 18 -23.33 1.31 -8.01
N PHE A 19 -22.46 1.94 -7.26
CA PHE A 19 -21.03 1.87 -7.55
C PHE A 19 -20.39 0.59 -6.95
N ASP A 20 -19.42 0.04 -7.65
CA ASP A 20 -18.70 -1.16 -7.21
C ASP A 20 -17.65 -0.82 -6.14
N ARG A 21 -16.99 0.34 -6.29
CA ARG A 21 -15.93 0.77 -5.39
C ARG A 21 -15.98 2.27 -5.10
N LEU A 22 -15.62 2.63 -3.88
CA LEU A 22 -15.40 3.99 -3.40
C LEU A 22 -13.95 4.13 -2.94
N VAL A 23 -13.18 5.00 -3.57
CA VAL A 23 -11.81 5.31 -3.15
C VAL A 23 -11.76 6.73 -2.64
N ILE A 24 -11.30 6.89 -1.40
CA ILE A 24 -11.12 8.20 -0.75
C ILE A 24 -9.62 8.48 -0.67
N CYS A 25 -9.17 9.57 -1.30
CA CYS A 25 -7.79 10.04 -1.19
C CYS A 25 -7.68 11.10 -0.10
N VAL A 26 -6.79 10.88 0.87
CA VAL A 26 -6.51 11.78 1.99
C VAL A 26 -5.09 12.36 1.89
N ASP A 27 -4.81 13.43 2.65
CA ASP A 27 -3.48 14.03 2.67
C ASP A 27 -2.45 13.08 3.27
N ARG A 28 -2.82 12.41 4.37
CA ARG A 28 -2.02 11.43 5.09
C ARG A 28 -2.90 10.31 5.59
N LEU A 29 -2.47 9.08 5.35
CA LEU A 29 -3.15 7.90 5.81
C LEU A 29 -2.79 7.64 7.29
N THR A 30 -3.81 7.52 8.14
CA THR A 30 -3.67 7.14 9.56
C THR A 30 -4.78 6.17 9.93
N LYS A 31 -4.53 5.35 10.94
CA LYS A 31 -5.52 4.38 11.44
C LYS A 31 -6.84 5.06 11.84
N GLU A 32 -6.75 6.25 12.43
CA GLU A 32 -7.91 7.05 12.85
C GLU A 32 -8.73 7.50 11.65
N ASN A 33 -8.06 8.04 10.60
CA ASN A 33 -8.73 8.49 9.38
C ASN A 33 -9.43 7.32 8.69
N VAL A 34 -8.75 6.20 8.55
CA VAL A 34 -9.31 4.98 7.96
C VAL A 34 -10.52 4.52 8.73
N SER A 35 -10.41 4.34 10.06
CA SER A 35 -11.52 3.92 10.92
C SER A 35 -12.70 4.90 10.86
N MET A 36 -12.44 6.20 10.80
CA MET A 36 -13.46 7.23 10.65
C MET A 36 -14.24 7.07 9.34
N PHE A 37 -13.55 6.88 8.20
CA PHE A 37 -14.22 6.72 6.91
C PHE A 37 -14.99 5.40 6.82
N TYR A 38 -14.46 4.31 7.36
CA TYR A 38 -15.22 3.05 7.47
C TYR A 38 -16.50 3.22 8.28
N GLY A 39 -16.44 3.89 9.44
CA GLY A 39 -17.63 4.21 10.23
C GLY A 39 -18.64 5.11 9.50
N MET A 40 -18.16 6.05 8.69
CA MET A 40 -19.04 6.92 7.89
C MET A 40 -19.77 6.16 6.78
N VAL A 41 -19.07 5.31 6.01
CA VAL A 41 -19.69 4.58 4.88
C VAL A 41 -20.69 3.55 5.38
N VAL A 42 -20.44 2.89 6.51
CA VAL A 42 -21.40 1.97 7.14
C VAL A 42 -22.69 2.71 7.52
N ARG A 43 -22.59 3.92 8.10
CA ARG A 43 -23.76 4.76 8.42
C ARG A 43 -24.54 5.21 7.20
N LEU A 44 -23.91 5.27 6.04
CA LEU A 44 -24.55 5.59 4.76
C LEU A 44 -25.14 4.35 4.05
N GLY A 45 -25.05 3.17 4.66
CA GLY A 45 -25.56 1.91 4.09
C GLY A 45 -24.66 1.34 3.00
N ILE A 46 -23.39 1.79 2.92
CA ILE A 46 -22.41 1.30 1.95
C ILE A 46 -21.66 0.12 2.58
N ASN A 47 -21.45 -0.94 1.80
CA ASN A 47 -20.66 -2.06 2.26
C ASN A 47 -19.19 -1.62 2.47
N SER A 48 -18.67 -1.88 3.66
CA SER A 48 -17.28 -1.52 4.00
C SER A 48 -16.24 -2.12 3.06
N ARG A 49 -16.52 -3.27 2.44
CA ARG A 49 -15.65 -3.91 1.43
C ARG A 49 -15.53 -3.10 0.13
N GLN A 50 -16.45 -2.18 -0.13
CA GLN A 50 -16.40 -1.29 -1.28
C GLN A 50 -15.49 -0.07 -1.05
N LEU A 51 -15.17 0.24 0.22
CA LEU A 51 -14.31 1.37 0.56
C LEU A 51 -12.84 1.00 0.50
N THR A 52 -12.06 1.92 -0.03
CA THR A 52 -10.61 1.99 0.09
C THR A 52 -10.21 3.41 0.44
N VAL A 53 -9.31 3.57 1.39
CA VAL A 53 -8.72 4.86 1.73
C VAL A 53 -7.25 4.82 1.37
N ILE A 54 -6.81 5.78 0.56
CA ILE A 54 -5.41 5.91 0.11
C ILE A 54 -4.90 7.31 0.43
N ASP A 55 -3.59 7.49 0.51
CA ASP A 55 -3.00 8.82 0.62
C ASP A 55 -2.62 9.40 -0.76
N ARG A 56 -2.08 10.62 -0.75
CA ARG A 56 -1.64 11.29 -1.97
C ARG A 56 -0.48 10.59 -2.66
N LYS A 57 0.43 9.99 -1.91
CA LYS A 57 1.57 9.26 -2.48
C LYS A 57 1.10 8.00 -3.22
N GLU A 58 0.23 7.23 -2.57
CA GLU A 58 -0.37 6.05 -3.19
C GLU A 58 -1.26 6.42 -4.39
N SER A 59 -2.02 7.51 -4.30
CA SER A 59 -2.78 8.02 -5.44
C SER A 59 -1.88 8.44 -6.61
N PHE A 60 -0.74 9.09 -6.33
CA PHE A 60 0.24 9.43 -7.36
C PHE A 60 0.86 8.19 -8.00
N TYR A 61 1.16 7.15 -7.21
CA TYR A 61 1.62 5.85 -7.70
C TYR A 61 0.64 5.25 -8.71
N TYR A 62 -0.64 5.13 -8.37
CA TYR A 62 -1.64 4.59 -9.30
C TYR A 62 -1.82 5.47 -10.53
N PHE A 63 -1.79 6.79 -10.36
CA PHE A 63 -1.90 7.70 -11.49
C PHE A 63 -0.74 7.54 -12.46
N ALA A 64 0.50 7.59 -11.97
CA ALA A 64 1.70 7.57 -12.81
C ALA A 64 1.85 6.27 -13.60
N LEU A 65 1.64 5.12 -12.95
CA LEU A 65 1.88 3.81 -13.56
C LEU A 65 0.71 3.28 -14.42
N ASN A 66 -0.46 3.92 -14.36
CA ASN A 66 -1.56 3.66 -15.29
C ASN A 66 -1.48 4.53 -16.55
N GLN A 67 -0.47 5.39 -16.71
CA GLN A 67 -0.23 6.12 -17.94
C GLN A 67 0.53 5.25 -18.96
N ASP A 68 0.67 5.76 -20.20
CA ASP A 68 1.48 5.12 -21.23
C ASP A 68 2.90 4.84 -20.72
N LYS A 69 3.44 3.66 -21.05
CA LYS A 69 4.75 3.19 -20.61
C LYS A 69 5.88 4.18 -20.93
N SER A 70 5.78 4.94 -22.02
CA SER A 70 6.76 5.95 -22.38
C SER A 70 6.88 7.10 -21.35
N LEU A 71 5.86 7.31 -20.52
CA LEU A 71 5.86 8.35 -19.49
C LEU A 71 6.61 7.93 -18.22
N TRP A 72 6.81 6.65 -18.01
CA TRP A 72 7.49 6.13 -16.83
C TRP A 72 8.63 5.14 -17.16
N LEU A 73 9.33 5.36 -18.27
CA LEU A 73 10.56 4.61 -18.60
C LEU A 73 11.63 4.76 -17.52
N HIS A 74 11.81 5.98 -17.03
CA HIS A 74 12.70 6.35 -15.92
C HIS A 74 11.86 6.89 -14.75
N ASP A 75 12.49 7.60 -13.83
CA ASP A 75 11.79 8.18 -12.67
C ASP A 75 10.67 9.14 -13.10
N VAL A 76 9.59 9.13 -12.34
CA VAL A 76 8.48 10.05 -12.50
C VAL A 76 8.43 10.93 -11.26
N VAL A 77 8.39 12.24 -11.47
CA VAL A 77 8.43 13.18 -10.35
C VAL A 77 7.21 14.09 -10.34
N MET A 78 6.87 14.59 -9.16
CA MET A 78 5.80 15.55 -8.95
C MET A 78 6.28 16.69 -8.07
N PHE A 79 6.06 17.94 -8.52
CA PHE A 79 6.10 19.10 -7.68
C PHE A 79 4.68 19.46 -7.28
N MET A 80 4.42 19.44 -5.98
CA MET A 80 3.13 19.81 -5.42
C MET A 80 3.27 21.12 -4.63
N GLN A 81 2.53 22.13 -5.04
CA GLN A 81 2.47 23.37 -4.29
C GLN A 81 1.34 23.34 -3.26
N LYS A 82 1.65 23.69 -2.04
CA LYS A 82 0.70 23.90 -0.95
C LYS A 82 1.04 25.21 -0.25
N LYS A 83 0.21 26.22 -0.45
CA LYS A 83 0.48 27.60 -0.02
C LYS A 83 1.79 28.12 -0.65
N GLU A 84 2.76 28.52 0.15
CA GLU A 84 4.07 29.05 -0.27
C GLU A 84 5.14 27.96 -0.42
N SER A 85 4.83 26.70 -0.04
CA SER A 85 5.78 25.60 -0.05
C SER A 85 5.57 24.72 -1.28
N ILE A 86 6.68 24.25 -1.85
CA ILE A 86 6.72 23.23 -2.89
C ILE A 86 7.28 21.95 -2.27
N PHE A 87 6.56 20.86 -2.44
CA PHE A 87 6.96 19.50 -2.08
C PHE A 87 7.39 18.79 -3.34
N PHE A 88 8.50 18.08 -3.28
CA PHE A 88 9.00 17.26 -4.36
C PHE A 88 8.81 15.79 -4.02
N TYR A 89 8.22 15.04 -4.94
CA TYR A 89 7.99 13.61 -4.84
C TYR A 89 8.67 12.90 -6.01
N SER A 90 9.43 11.85 -5.72
CA SER A 90 10.10 11.03 -6.73
C SER A 90 9.62 9.60 -6.63
N LEU A 91 8.92 9.12 -7.67
CA LEU A 91 8.48 7.74 -7.80
C LEU A 91 9.61 6.91 -8.41
N LYS A 92 10.07 5.92 -7.67
CA LYS A 92 11.14 5.01 -8.04
C LYS A 92 10.65 3.58 -8.13
N ARG A 93 11.16 2.84 -9.11
CA ARG A 93 10.82 1.42 -9.32
C ARG A 93 12.06 0.56 -9.16
N ASP A 94 11.98 -0.51 -8.41
CA ASP A 94 13.03 -1.54 -8.40
C ASP A 94 12.74 -2.55 -9.53
N LEU A 95 13.50 -2.46 -10.59
CA LEU A 95 13.35 -3.31 -11.78
C LEU A 95 13.86 -4.76 -11.57
N ARG A 96 14.50 -5.04 -10.42
CA ARG A 96 15.07 -6.36 -10.10
C ARG A 96 14.08 -7.28 -9.42
N THR A 97 12.92 -6.74 -9.00
CA THR A 97 11.88 -7.49 -8.29
C THR A 97 10.71 -7.85 -9.19
N THR A 98 10.01 -8.93 -8.87
CA THR A 98 8.78 -9.36 -9.55
C THR A 98 7.78 -9.80 -8.47
N PRO A 99 6.69 -9.06 -8.27
CA PRO A 99 6.34 -7.77 -8.89
C PRO A 99 7.36 -6.66 -8.59
N GLN A 100 7.40 -5.61 -9.43
CA GLN A 100 8.30 -4.48 -9.21
C GLN A 100 7.89 -3.70 -7.96
N VAL A 101 8.83 -3.51 -7.05
CA VAL A 101 8.61 -2.68 -5.86
C VAL A 101 8.72 -1.22 -6.24
N VAL A 102 7.71 -0.44 -5.87
CA VAL A 102 7.61 1.00 -6.11
C VAL A 102 7.59 1.75 -4.80
N SER A 103 8.43 2.77 -4.68
CA SER A 103 8.44 3.69 -3.55
C SER A 103 8.35 5.13 -4.04
N ILE A 104 7.87 6.01 -3.17
CA ILE A 104 7.84 7.45 -3.42
C ILE A 104 8.63 8.12 -2.32
N ASP A 105 9.76 8.70 -2.72
CA ASP A 105 10.55 9.55 -1.82
C ASP A 105 9.96 10.95 -1.82
N GLU A 106 9.74 11.50 -0.63
CA GLU A 106 9.35 12.89 -0.41
C GLU A 106 10.57 13.65 0.09
N SER A 107 10.93 14.71 -0.62
CA SER A 107 11.99 15.60 -0.17
C SER A 107 11.46 16.66 0.82
N ILE A 108 12.39 17.35 1.45
CA ILE A 108 12.09 18.52 2.27
C ILE A 108 11.31 19.55 1.44
N SER A 109 10.32 20.20 2.05
CA SER A 109 9.58 21.28 1.39
C SER A 109 10.48 22.49 1.15
N TYR A 110 10.38 23.02 -0.07
CA TYR A 110 11.06 24.26 -0.47
C TYR A 110 10.08 25.43 -0.36
N THR A 111 10.60 26.61 -0.02
CA THR A 111 9.80 27.84 -0.03
C THR A 111 10.17 28.67 -1.26
N LEU A 112 9.17 29.10 -2.03
CA LEU A 112 9.39 30.00 -3.17
C LEU A 112 9.68 31.43 -2.68
N ASP A 113 10.70 32.07 -3.24
CA ASP A 113 10.89 33.52 -3.06
C ASP A 113 9.76 34.26 -3.78
N LYS A 114 9.05 35.11 -3.03
CA LYS A 114 7.93 35.89 -3.57
C LYS A 114 8.36 36.94 -4.61
N ASN A 115 9.59 37.43 -4.52
CA ASN A 115 10.12 38.47 -5.40
C ASN A 115 10.61 37.91 -6.73
N ASP A 116 11.09 36.65 -6.74
CA ASP A 116 11.58 35.96 -7.96
C ASP A 116 11.23 34.48 -7.93
N LYS A 117 9.93 34.21 -8.11
CA LYS A 117 9.39 32.82 -8.08
C LYS A 117 10.05 31.90 -9.12
N ASP A 118 10.29 32.40 -10.34
CA ASP A 118 10.81 31.59 -11.44
C ASP A 118 12.26 31.15 -11.19
N LYS A 119 13.10 32.07 -10.73
CA LYS A 119 14.49 31.76 -10.36
C LYS A 119 14.57 30.82 -9.17
N SER A 120 13.78 31.10 -8.12
CA SER A 120 13.70 30.24 -6.93
C SER A 120 13.27 28.81 -7.31
N PHE A 121 12.29 28.66 -8.19
CA PHE A 121 11.84 27.35 -8.65
C PHE A 121 12.87 26.67 -9.54
N LEU A 122 13.61 27.43 -10.36
CA LEU A 122 14.71 26.91 -11.16
C LEU A 122 15.80 26.29 -10.29
N ASP A 123 16.16 26.92 -9.17
CA ASP A 123 17.14 26.40 -8.22
C ASP A 123 16.62 25.11 -7.55
N ILE A 124 15.35 25.07 -7.16
CA ILE A 124 14.69 23.87 -6.62
C ILE A 124 14.75 22.71 -7.62
N ILE A 125 14.44 22.96 -8.89
CA ILE A 125 14.50 21.95 -9.96
C ILE A 125 15.92 21.41 -10.11
N ASN A 126 16.91 22.28 -10.17
CA ASN A 126 18.32 21.88 -10.32
C ASN A 126 18.80 21.04 -9.14
N GLU A 127 18.37 21.36 -7.93
CA GLU A 127 18.70 20.56 -6.76
C GLU A 127 17.97 19.22 -6.74
N SER A 128 16.66 19.22 -7.00
CA SER A 128 15.81 18.04 -6.96
C SER A 128 16.18 17.01 -8.04
N PHE A 129 16.72 17.45 -9.19
CA PHE A 129 17.04 16.56 -10.31
C PHE A 129 18.46 16.00 -10.26
N LYS A 130 19.24 16.35 -9.26
CA LYS A 130 20.61 15.78 -9.12
C LYS A 130 20.55 14.26 -9.06
N ASN A 131 21.37 13.61 -9.90
CA ASN A 131 21.53 12.15 -9.93
C ASN A 131 20.26 11.35 -10.28
N GLN A 132 19.28 11.97 -10.96
CA GLN A 132 18.06 11.30 -11.40
C GLN A 132 17.87 11.43 -12.91
N ILE A 133 17.42 10.35 -13.54
CA ILE A 133 16.97 10.33 -14.93
C ILE A 133 15.45 10.35 -14.91
N ILE A 134 14.85 11.44 -15.35
CA ILE A 134 13.42 11.70 -15.20
C ILE A 134 12.74 11.66 -16.57
N SER A 135 11.71 10.84 -16.72
CA SER A 135 10.87 10.79 -17.92
C SER A 135 9.77 11.83 -17.90
N THR A 136 9.14 12.03 -16.75
CA THR A 136 7.93 12.85 -16.64
C THR A 136 7.92 13.66 -15.36
N VAL A 137 7.44 14.88 -15.48
CA VAL A 137 7.22 15.82 -14.37
C VAL A 137 5.74 16.19 -14.30
N PHE A 138 5.14 16.07 -13.13
CA PHE A 138 3.80 16.56 -12.84
C PHE A 138 3.88 17.79 -11.95
N LEU A 139 3.13 18.84 -12.31
CA LEU A 139 2.98 20.07 -11.55
C LEU A 139 1.56 20.14 -11.00
N VAL A 140 1.41 20.13 -9.68
CA VAL A 140 0.12 20.12 -8.99
C VAL A 140 0.04 21.33 -8.04
N GLY A 141 -0.91 22.20 -8.27
CA GLY A 141 -1.14 23.43 -7.50
C GLY A 141 -1.56 24.60 -8.39
N ASP A 142 -2.47 25.43 -7.89
CA ASP A 142 -3.12 26.49 -8.68
C ASP A 142 -2.14 27.54 -9.20
N THR A 143 -1.12 27.86 -8.42
CA THR A 143 -0.18 28.92 -8.79
C THR A 143 0.75 28.57 -9.95
N PHE A 144 0.93 27.29 -10.27
CA PHE A 144 1.66 26.90 -11.47
C PHE A 144 0.98 27.36 -12.76
N ALA A 145 -0.34 27.59 -12.72
CA ALA A 145 -1.11 28.11 -13.86
C ALA A 145 -1.03 29.64 -14.03
N GLU A 146 -0.41 30.37 -13.10
CA GLU A 146 -0.35 31.84 -13.13
C GLU A 146 0.64 32.42 -14.17
N GLY A 147 1.36 31.59 -14.92
CA GLY A 147 2.23 32.04 -16.02
C GLY A 147 3.57 32.67 -15.61
N TRP A 148 3.97 32.55 -14.34
CA TRP A 148 5.25 33.08 -13.85
C TRP A 148 6.47 32.23 -14.24
N MET A 149 6.25 30.95 -14.57
CA MET A 149 7.29 29.98 -14.94
C MET A 149 7.73 30.18 -16.39
N LYS A 150 8.80 30.90 -16.64
CA LYS A 150 9.39 31.10 -17.98
C LYS A 150 10.64 30.25 -18.16
N GLN A 151 11.66 30.45 -17.34
CA GLN A 151 12.93 29.74 -17.39
C GLN A 151 12.79 28.33 -16.81
N SER A 152 12.07 28.18 -15.73
CA SER A 152 11.82 26.87 -15.10
C SER A 152 11.06 25.92 -16.02
N VAL A 153 10.03 26.38 -16.75
CA VAL A 153 9.34 25.53 -17.76
C VAL A 153 10.28 25.08 -18.86
N ALA A 154 11.13 25.98 -19.38
CA ALA A 154 12.10 25.62 -20.41
C ALA A 154 13.09 24.53 -19.91
N LEU A 155 13.53 24.62 -18.66
CA LEU A 155 14.36 23.58 -18.03
C LEU A 155 13.60 22.28 -17.81
N LEU A 156 12.37 22.33 -17.31
CA LEU A 156 11.53 21.15 -17.07
C LEU A 156 11.28 20.37 -18.36
N CYS A 157 10.99 21.06 -19.47
CA CYS A 157 10.67 20.45 -20.76
C CYS A 157 11.91 19.90 -21.49
N LYS A 158 13.11 20.15 -21.00
CA LYS A 158 14.35 19.68 -21.68
C LYS A 158 14.49 18.15 -21.55
N GLY A 159 14.10 17.43 -22.61
CA GLY A 159 14.18 15.96 -22.70
C GLY A 159 13.18 15.21 -21.82
N ARG A 160 12.11 15.88 -21.34
CA ARG A 160 11.08 15.30 -20.46
C ARG A 160 9.71 15.75 -20.91
N ARG A 161 8.68 15.02 -20.44
CA ARG A 161 7.29 15.44 -20.58
C ARG A 161 6.83 16.12 -19.30
N VAL A 162 6.17 17.26 -19.44
CA VAL A 162 5.67 18.05 -18.29
C VAL A 162 4.17 18.20 -18.42
N PHE A 163 3.48 17.88 -17.35
CA PHE A 163 2.04 17.99 -17.24
C PHE A 163 1.67 18.85 -16.03
N MET A 164 0.65 19.66 -16.19
CA MET A 164 0.11 20.50 -15.12
C MET A 164 -1.37 20.19 -14.94
N GLY A 165 -1.80 20.09 -13.70
CA GLY A 165 -3.23 19.89 -13.40
C GLY A 165 -3.49 19.50 -11.95
N ASN A 166 -4.67 19.88 -11.44
CA ASN A 166 -5.05 19.72 -10.04
C ASN A 166 -5.86 18.44 -9.75
N ASN A 167 -6.23 17.68 -10.79
CA ASN A 167 -7.05 16.48 -10.67
C ASN A 167 -6.26 15.17 -10.62
N LEU A 168 -4.94 15.23 -10.45
CA LEU A 168 -4.05 14.08 -10.43
C LEU A 168 -4.49 13.07 -9.36
N PHE A 169 -4.73 13.53 -8.14
CA PHE A 169 -5.10 12.64 -7.04
C PHE A 169 -6.50 12.03 -7.21
N THR A 170 -7.46 12.76 -7.76
CA THR A 170 -8.78 12.20 -8.08
C THR A 170 -8.68 11.12 -9.15
N LYS A 171 -7.89 11.36 -10.20
CA LYS A 171 -7.65 10.36 -11.24
C LYS A 171 -6.89 9.15 -10.70
N GLY A 172 -5.89 9.37 -9.84
CA GLY A 172 -5.14 8.30 -9.18
C GLY A 172 -6.06 7.41 -8.32
N ALA A 173 -7.00 8.00 -7.58
CA ALA A 173 -8.01 7.26 -6.84
C ALA A 173 -8.92 6.43 -7.76
N CYS A 174 -9.32 6.96 -8.93
CA CYS A 174 -10.06 6.19 -9.93
C CYS A 174 -9.23 5.02 -10.49
N TYR A 175 -7.94 5.22 -10.78
CA TYR A 175 -7.05 4.14 -11.20
C TYR A 175 -6.82 3.10 -10.11
N ALA A 176 -6.73 3.50 -8.83
CA ALA A 176 -6.67 2.57 -7.71
C ALA A 176 -7.90 1.66 -7.66
N ALA A 177 -9.11 2.21 -7.87
CA ALA A 177 -10.33 1.43 -7.94
C ALA A 177 -10.29 0.39 -9.07
N ALA A 178 -9.89 0.81 -10.28
CA ALA A 178 -9.82 -0.05 -11.46
C ALA A 178 -8.71 -1.12 -11.37
N THR A 179 -7.58 -0.78 -10.75
CA THR A 179 -6.43 -1.70 -10.60
C THR A 179 -6.74 -2.82 -9.62
N ARG A 180 -7.50 -2.56 -8.55
CA ARG A 180 -7.89 -3.60 -7.58
C ARG A 180 -8.74 -4.71 -8.18
N ASP A 181 -9.47 -4.46 -9.25
CA ASP A 181 -10.22 -5.48 -9.96
C ASP A 181 -9.31 -6.38 -10.82
N ARG A 182 -8.08 -5.96 -11.06
CA ARG A 182 -7.05 -6.67 -11.83
C ARG A 182 -5.75 -6.87 -11.03
N GLU A 183 -5.84 -7.00 -9.72
CA GLU A 183 -4.66 -7.04 -8.83
C GLU A 183 -3.68 -8.14 -9.23
N ALA A 184 -4.16 -9.29 -9.67
CA ALA A 184 -3.31 -10.40 -10.15
C ALA A 184 -2.50 -10.07 -11.43
N GLU A 185 -2.97 -9.11 -12.23
CA GLU A 185 -2.30 -8.67 -13.47
C GLU A 185 -1.41 -7.43 -13.23
N TRP A 186 -1.53 -6.77 -12.06
CA TRP A 186 -0.81 -5.56 -11.75
C TRP A 186 0.65 -5.86 -11.39
N PRO A 187 1.63 -5.41 -12.19
CA PRO A 187 3.02 -5.85 -12.03
C PRO A 187 3.80 -5.07 -10.97
N PHE A 188 3.14 -4.28 -10.14
CA PHE A 188 3.78 -3.40 -9.16
C PHE A 188 3.25 -3.61 -7.76
N VAL A 189 4.12 -3.43 -6.76
CA VAL A 189 3.76 -3.37 -5.33
C VAL A 189 4.22 -2.03 -4.78
N TYR A 190 3.29 -1.25 -4.23
CA TYR A 190 3.60 0.00 -3.54
C TYR A 190 4.14 -0.29 -2.14
N MET A 191 5.23 0.41 -1.79
CA MET A 191 5.89 0.28 -0.48
C MET A 191 6.10 1.68 0.11
N GLY A 192 5.05 2.25 0.68
CA GLY A 192 5.06 3.52 1.39
C GLY A 192 5.35 3.37 2.89
N GLU A 193 4.80 4.28 3.69
CA GLU A 193 5.01 4.33 5.15
C GLU A 193 4.05 3.41 5.90
N ASN A 194 2.92 3.05 5.29
CA ASN A 194 1.85 2.28 5.95
C ASN A 194 1.72 0.84 5.40
N GLU A 195 2.60 0.42 4.51
CA GLU A 195 2.58 -0.91 3.90
C GLU A 195 3.54 -1.86 4.61
N MET A 196 3.07 -3.09 4.83
CA MET A 196 3.87 -4.17 5.38
C MET A 196 5.17 -4.35 4.61
N LYS A 197 6.30 -4.41 5.31
CA LYS A 197 7.63 -4.47 4.71
C LYS A 197 8.02 -5.86 4.25
N PHE A 198 7.36 -6.91 4.74
CA PHE A 198 7.70 -8.28 4.43
C PHE A 198 6.46 -9.17 4.25
N ASN A 199 6.62 -10.25 3.51
CA ASN A 199 5.66 -11.32 3.43
C ASN A 199 5.83 -12.25 4.64
N LEU A 200 4.72 -12.68 5.23
CA LEU A 200 4.69 -13.73 6.25
C LEU A 200 3.92 -14.92 5.70
N SER A 201 4.58 -16.06 5.56
CA SER A 201 4.00 -17.26 4.97
C SER A 201 4.24 -18.49 5.83
N LEU A 202 3.38 -19.49 5.66
CA LEU A 202 3.55 -20.84 6.18
C LEU A 202 3.86 -21.79 5.03
N LYS A 203 4.76 -22.74 5.26
CA LYS A 203 4.99 -23.84 4.35
C LYS A 203 4.00 -24.96 4.69
N VAL A 204 3.10 -25.27 3.78
CA VAL A 204 1.98 -26.19 4.01
C VAL A 204 1.91 -27.27 2.93
N HIS A 205 1.32 -28.40 3.27
CA HIS A 205 0.87 -29.38 2.29
C HIS A 205 -0.59 -29.13 1.97
N ASP A 206 -0.88 -28.69 0.75
CA ASP A 206 -2.24 -28.54 0.24
C ASP A 206 -2.48 -29.59 -0.86
N LYS A 207 -3.50 -30.44 -0.67
CA LYS A 207 -3.87 -31.51 -1.61
C LYS A 207 -2.71 -32.44 -2.00
N GLY A 208 -1.75 -32.62 -1.09
CA GLY A 208 -0.58 -33.49 -1.30
C GLY A 208 0.63 -32.78 -1.91
N GLU A 209 0.51 -31.52 -2.30
CA GLU A 209 1.60 -30.73 -2.81
C GLU A 209 2.13 -29.75 -1.75
N LEU A 210 3.43 -29.51 -1.78
CA LEU A 210 4.09 -28.55 -0.91
C LEU A 210 3.93 -27.15 -1.49
N SER A 211 3.29 -26.25 -0.73
CA SER A 211 3.04 -24.86 -1.15
C SER A 211 3.29 -23.86 -0.01
N PHE A 212 3.31 -22.59 -0.36
CA PHE A 212 3.37 -21.51 0.62
C PHE A 212 2.00 -20.85 0.76
N TYR A 213 1.47 -20.88 1.98
CA TYR A 213 0.27 -20.14 2.33
C TYR A 213 0.67 -18.76 2.88
N ASN A 214 0.32 -17.72 2.17
CA ASN A 214 0.66 -16.36 2.56
C ASN A 214 -0.37 -15.82 3.57
N LEU A 215 0.09 -15.53 4.79
CA LEU A 215 -0.73 -14.94 5.85
C LEU A 215 -0.82 -13.42 5.72
N ILE A 216 0.32 -12.76 5.50
CA ILE A 216 0.42 -11.31 5.33
C ILE A 216 1.29 -11.03 4.12
N SER A 217 0.82 -10.17 3.23
CA SER A 217 1.55 -9.74 2.03
C SER A 217 2.27 -8.43 2.27
N ALA A 218 3.52 -8.36 1.85
CA ALA A 218 4.23 -7.08 1.73
C ALA A 218 3.47 -6.15 0.77
N GLY A 219 3.47 -4.86 1.05
CA GLY A 219 2.73 -3.86 0.29
C GLY A 219 1.24 -3.74 0.67
N SER A 220 0.72 -4.64 1.51
CA SER A 220 -0.62 -4.45 2.08
C SER A 220 -0.57 -3.47 3.26
N ASN A 221 -1.61 -2.67 3.41
CA ASN A 221 -1.70 -1.71 4.52
C ASN A 221 -1.74 -2.44 5.87
N TRP A 222 -0.84 -2.12 6.80
CA TRP A 222 -0.66 -2.87 8.03
C TRP A 222 -1.86 -2.78 8.98
N PHE A 223 -2.60 -1.66 9.01
CA PHE A 223 -3.75 -1.53 9.91
C PHE A 223 -5.07 -2.06 9.32
N GLU A 224 -5.09 -2.46 8.06
CA GLU A 224 -6.22 -3.15 7.43
C GLU A 224 -5.95 -4.65 7.25
N SER A 225 -4.67 -5.07 7.29
CA SER A 225 -4.26 -6.44 7.04
C SER A 225 -4.52 -7.34 8.24
N LYS A 226 -5.01 -8.53 7.97
CA LYS A 226 -5.18 -9.62 8.93
C LYS A 226 -5.11 -10.95 8.21
N GLY A 227 -4.22 -11.83 8.67
CA GLY A 227 -4.11 -13.20 8.18
C GLY A 227 -4.73 -14.19 9.15
N GLN A 228 -5.42 -15.19 8.63
CA GLN A 228 -5.93 -16.30 9.46
C GLN A 228 -6.01 -17.58 8.64
N CYS A 229 -5.56 -18.67 9.24
CA CYS A 229 -5.74 -20.00 8.67
C CYS A 229 -5.93 -21.04 9.76
N GLU A 230 -6.44 -22.21 9.37
CA GLU A 230 -6.45 -23.40 10.17
C GLU A 230 -5.61 -24.48 9.50
N VAL A 231 -4.69 -25.07 10.25
CA VAL A 231 -3.78 -26.11 9.77
C VAL A 231 -3.73 -27.28 10.72
N ILE A 232 -3.39 -28.46 10.18
CA ILE A 232 -3.12 -29.66 10.96
C ILE A 232 -1.61 -29.81 11.09
N ILE A 233 -1.13 -29.95 12.33
CA ILE A 233 0.28 -30.18 12.60
C ILE A 233 0.66 -31.63 12.28
N SER A 234 1.83 -31.81 11.67
CA SER A 234 2.44 -33.11 11.42
C SER A 234 3.90 -33.11 11.89
N GLY A 235 4.30 -34.18 12.55
CA GLY A 235 5.66 -34.40 13.04
C GLY A 235 5.90 -33.79 14.42
N SER A 236 6.26 -32.54 14.52
CA SER A 236 6.56 -31.84 15.78
C SER A 236 5.50 -30.78 16.11
N TYR A 237 5.41 -30.39 17.38
CA TYR A 237 4.60 -29.25 17.79
C TYR A 237 5.33 -27.91 17.55
N GLU A 238 5.79 -27.73 16.31
CA GLU A 238 6.50 -26.54 15.85
C GLU A 238 5.82 -25.98 14.61
N VAL A 239 5.87 -24.65 14.46
CA VAL A 239 5.30 -23.94 13.31
C VAL A 239 6.39 -23.05 12.74
N ASP A 240 6.76 -23.31 11.48
CA ASP A 240 7.75 -22.52 10.75
C ASP A 240 7.10 -21.40 9.99
N PHE A 241 7.45 -20.18 10.36
CA PHE A 241 7.07 -18.95 9.68
C PHE A 241 8.19 -18.48 8.76
N TRP A 242 7.84 -18.24 7.52
CA TRP A 242 8.75 -17.76 6.49
C TRP A 242 8.56 -16.28 6.30
N LYS A 243 9.59 -15.48 6.66
CA LYS A 243 9.61 -14.03 6.51
C LYS A 243 10.47 -13.67 5.32
N GLN A 244 9.89 -12.96 4.33
CA GLN A 244 10.59 -12.61 3.09
C GLN A 244 10.36 -11.16 2.70
N LEU A 245 11.45 -10.41 2.51
CA LEU A 245 11.39 -9.07 1.92
C LEU A 245 11.09 -9.16 0.43
N PRO A 246 10.26 -8.26 -0.14
CA PRO A 246 9.97 -8.25 -1.59
C PRO A 246 11.22 -8.13 -2.47
N LYS A 247 12.28 -7.51 -1.95
CA LYS A 247 13.56 -7.30 -2.67
C LYS A 247 14.56 -8.44 -2.47
N SER A 248 14.24 -9.43 -1.61
CA SER A 248 15.14 -10.54 -1.30
C SER A 248 14.60 -11.86 -1.88
N ARG A 249 15.52 -12.68 -2.40
CA ARG A 249 15.22 -14.08 -2.75
C ARG A 249 15.32 -15.00 -1.53
N GLU A 250 15.98 -14.55 -0.48
CA GLU A 250 16.16 -15.32 0.75
C GLU A 250 15.02 -15.03 1.72
N ALA A 251 14.51 -16.07 2.36
CA ALA A 251 13.55 -16.00 3.44
C ALA A 251 14.25 -16.34 4.76
N LYS A 252 13.92 -15.63 5.82
CA LYS A 252 14.26 -15.99 7.20
C LYS A 252 13.16 -16.90 7.75
N ILE A 253 13.55 -18.00 8.36
CA ILE A 253 12.61 -18.92 9.01
C ILE A 253 12.66 -18.66 10.51
N GLU A 254 11.50 -18.48 11.10
CA GLU A 254 11.31 -18.39 12.54
C GLU A 254 10.39 -19.52 13.00
N THR A 255 10.93 -20.43 13.81
CA THR A 255 10.22 -21.60 14.31
C THR A 255 9.63 -21.31 15.69
N LEU A 256 8.33 -21.42 15.81
CA LEU A 256 7.61 -21.28 17.08
C LEU A 256 7.26 -22.65 17.64
N ARG A 257 7.68 -22.90 18.87
CA ARG A 257 7.38 -24.16 19.57
C ARG A 257 6.13 -23.98 20.44
N LEU A 258 5.14 -24.85 20.20
CA LEU A 258 3.91 -24.91 20.99
C LEU A 258 4.15 -25.76 22.24
N THR A 259 4.50 -25.10 23.33
CA THR A 259 4.81 -25.77 24.60
C THR A 259 3.55 -26.34 25.27
N ASP A 260 3.74 -27.40 26.05
CA ASP A 260 2.68 -28.06 26.85
C ASP A 260 1.46 -28.50 26.03
N MET A 261 1.64 -28.87 24.78
CA MET A 261 0.59 -29.53 24.01
C MET A 261 0.25 -30.90 24.61
N PRO A 262 -1.03 -31.27 24.69
CA PRO A 262 -1.38 -32.61 25.10
C PRO A 262 -0.86 -33.62 24.07
N PRO A 263 -0.40 -34.82 24.52
CA PRO A 263 0.07 -35.85 23.61
C PRO A 263 -1.07 -36.33 22.73
N ARG A 264 -0.89 -36.25 21.42
CA ARG A 264 -1.83 -36.73 20.40
C ARG A 264 -1.06 -37.46 19.29
N PRO A 265 -1.71 -38.38 18.59
CA PRO A 265 -1.13 -38.98 17.39
C PRO A 265 -0.76 -37.91 16.34
N ASP A 266 0.15 -38.29 15.45
CA ASP A 266 0.49 -37.40 14.33
C ASP A 266 -0.76 -37.04 13.53
N ARG A 267 -0.84 -35.78 13.08
CA ARG A 267 -1.99 -35.20 12.36
C ARG A 267 -3.31 -35.22 13.13
N ALA A 268 -3.30 -35.38 14.45
CA ALA A 268 -4.47 -35.29 15.31
C ALA A 268 -4.54 -33.95 16.07
N THR A 269 -3.84 -32.93 15.60
CA THR A 269 -3.85 -31.58 16.20
C THR A 269 -4.11 -30.55 15.13
N ARG A 270 -5.28 -29.90 15.23
CA ARG A 270 -5.65 -28.73 14.42
C ARG A 270 -5.43 -27.47 15.24
N ILE A 271 -4.78 -26.52 14.64
CA ILE A 271 -4.56 -25.19 15.22
C ILE A 271 -5.13 -24.11 14.32
N ARG A 272 -5.51 -23.00 14.93
CA ARG A 272 -5.80 -21.73 14.22
C ARG A 272 -4.66 -20.79 14.45
N ILE A 273 -4.15 -20.21 13.36
CA ILE A 273 -3.12 -19.18 13.37
C ILE A 273 -3.77 -17.88 12.94
N THR A 274 -3.62 -16.84 13.73
CA THR A 274 -4.06 -15.48 13.41
C THR A 274 -2.85 -14.57 13.43
N ALA A 275 -2.60 -13.86 12.34
CA ALA A 275 -1.54 -12.87 12.20
C ALA A 275 -2.18 -11.48 12.12
N THR A 276 -1.83 -10.60 13.05
CA THR A 276 -2.36 -9.23 13.13
C THR A 276 -1.20 -8.25 13.14
N PRO A 277 -0.96 -7.50 12.06
CA PRO A 277 0.05 -6.45 12.06
C PRO A 277 -0.25 -5.37 13.11
N VAL A 278 0.80 -4.90 13.78
CA VAL A 278 0.77 -3.80 14.76
C VAL A 278 1.58 -2.60 14.30
N SER A 279 2.48 -2.81 13.34
CA SER A 279 3.18 -1.78 12.58
C SER A 279 3.54 -2.33 11.19
N ASP A 280 4.22 -1.53 10.39
CA ASP A 280 4.68 -1.93 9.05
C ASP A 280 5.75 -3.03 9.05
N ASP A 281 6.41 -3.27 10.18
CA ASP A 281 7.49 -4.25 10.37
C ASP A 281 7.25 -5.26 11.50
N ARG A 282 6.09 -5.20 12.18
CA ARG A 282 5.77 -6.02 13.34
C ARG A 282 4.39 -6.65 13.27
N ILE A 283 4.32 -7.94 13.56
CA ILE A 283 3.11 -8.76 13.49
C ILE A 283 2.93 -9.54 14.79
N ASP A 284 1.76 -9.42 15.42
CA ASP A 284 1.34 -10.28 16.51
C ASP A 284 0.75 -11.57 15.95
N ILE A 285 1.24 -12.70 16.44
CA ILE A 285 0.77 -14.04 16.09
C ILE A 285 0.05 -14.65 17.28
N GLU A 286 -1.18 -15.03 17.07
CA GLU A 286 -1.96 -15.85 17.99
C GLU A 286 -2.14 -17.25 17.41
N ILE A 287 -1.75 -18.27 18.16
CA ILE A 287 -1.96 -19.69 17.78
C ILE A 287 -2.88 -20.31 18.82
N LYS A 288 -3.99 -20.91 18.38
CA LYS A 288 -4.98 -21.55 19.25
C LYS A 288 -5.13 -23.03 18.92
N ASP A 289 -5.05 -23.89 19.95
CA ASP A 289 -5.37 -25.32 19.81
C ASP A 289 -6.89 -25.49 19.61
N LEU A 290 -7.26 -26.11 18.52
CA LEU A 290 -8.67 -26.43 18.21
C LEU A 290 -9.01 -27.91 18.48
N GLY A 291 -8.00 -28.73 18.82
CA GLY A 291 -8.19 -30.16 18.90
C GLY A 291 -8.49 -30.81 17.54
N PHE A 292 -9.09 -32.00 17.57
CA PHE A 292 -9.49 -32.72 16.37
C PHE A 292 -10.82 -33.46 16.59
N GLY A 293 -11.91 -32.70 16.52
CA GLY A 293 -13.26 -33.18 16.76
C GLY A 293 -13.49 -33.63 18.22
N GLU A 294 -14.38 -34.60 18.40
CA GLU A 294 -14.74 -35.16 19.72
C GLU A 294 -13.67 -36.11 20.26
N ILE A 295 -12.85 -36.69 19.39
CA ILE A 295 -11.83 -37.68 19.78
C ILE A 295 -10.66 -37.01 20.50
N PHE A 296 -10.22 -35.85 20.02
CA PHE A 296 -9.13 -35.11 20.61
C PHE A 296 -9.62 -33.67 20.87
N MET A 297 -10.28 -33.46 22.00
CA MET A 297 -10.82 -32.16 22.36
C MET A 297 -9.73 -31.09 22.44
N SER A 298 -10.11 -29.85 22.14
CA SER A 298 -9.22 -28.70 22.32
C SER A 298 -8.75 -28.61 23.77
N SER A 299 -7.46 -28.32 23.94
CA SER A 299 -6.91 -28.01 25.27
C SER A 299 -7.25 -26.60 25.75
N GLY A 300 -7.83 -25.77 24.89
CA GLY A 300 -8.08 -24.36 25.17
C GLY A 300 -6.83 -23.48 25.18
N LYS A 301 -5.65 -24.06 24.91
CA LYS A 301 -4.39 -23.30 24.93
C LYS A 301 -4.30 -22.32 23.79
N VAL A 302 -3.72 -21.16 24.12
CA VAL A 302 -3.43 -20.07 23.18
C VAL A 302 -1.99 -19.62 23.43
N TRP A 303 -1.22 -19.50 22.37
CA TRP A 303 0.16 -18.97 22.36
C TRP A 303 0.18 -17.63 21.65
N HIS A 304 0.92 -16.69 22.21
CA HIS A 304 1.11 -15.36 21.66
C HIS A 304 2.61 -15.12 21.39
N TYR A 305 2.91 -14.64 20.21
CA TYR A 305 4.26 -14.30 19.79
C TYR A 305 4.24 -12.98 19.04
N GLU A 306 5.34 -12.25 19.13
CA GLU A 306 5.58 -11.05 18.33
C GLU A 306 6.68 -11.36 17.32
N MET A 307 6.42 -11.09 16.05
CA MET A 307 7.38 -11.26 14.97
C MET A 307 7.79 -9.93 14.38
N THR A 308 9.08 -9.74 14.20
CA THR A 308 9.69 -8.62 13.47
C THR A 308 10.55 -9.13 12.33
N MET A 309 10.89 -8.24 11.37
CA MET A 309 11.75 -8.63 10.26
C MET A 309 13.22 -8.84 10.67
#